data_4e31cb48f51e30af1769cf1d3f44361e
#
_entry.id   4e31cb48f51e30af1769cf1d3f44361e
#
_cell.length_a   1.000
_cell.length_b   1.000
_cell.length_c   1.000
_cell.angle_alpha   90.00
_cell.angle_beta   90.00
_cell.angle_gamma   90.00
#
_symmetry.space_group_name_H-M   'P 1'
#
loop_
_entity.id
_entity.type
_entity.pdbx_description
1 polymer ?
#
loop_
_entity_poly.entity_id
_entity_poly.type
_entity_poly.pdbx_seq_one_letter_code
_entity_poly.pdbx_strand_id
1 'polypeptide(L)'
;IGGYEDNIPKEVTFSNIDCNNFEKINELLKQYNIDVLYHCAATAYEGLSVVSPNFVTKNIFQSSVSVFSAAINNKVKRIIFCSSMARYGNIDPPFTEDSEPEPVDPYGIAKLAAEKVLISLCKLNQVEWVIAVPHNIVGPKQKYDDPYRNVMSIIIHKMLKKENPIIYGDGEQKRCFSFVNDCISPLYKMMTNRDANNQIINIGPDEGTITINELVNLCANHLGYNGKPIYF
;
A
#
# COMPACT_ATOMS: atom_id res chain seq x y z
N ILE A 1 8.91 1.23 -9.96
CA ILE A 1 9.14 2.16 -8.84
C ILE A 1 9.22 1.45 -7.50
N GLY A 2 8.67 0.29 -7.33
CA GLY A 2 8.44 -0.29 -6.01
C GLY A 2 9.34 -1.43 -5.56
N GLY A 3 10.16 -2.01 -6.42
CA GLY A 3 10.89 -3.21 -6.08
C GLY A 3 12.14 -3.43 -6.90
N TYR A 4 12.74 -4.59 -6.73
CA TYR A 4 13.89 -5.05 -7.49
C TYR A 4 13.44 -6.15 -8.47
N GLU A 5 14.03 -6.19 -9.67
CA GLU A 5 13.70 -7.20 -10.68
C GLU A 5 13.99 -8.62 -10.19
N ASP A 6 15.01 -8.81 -9.37
CA ASP A 6 15.34 -10.10 -8.73
C ASP A 6 14.22 -10.66 -7.83
N ASN A 7 13.25 -9.82 -7.45
CA ASN A 7 12.09 -10.25 -6.68
C ASN A 7 10.98 -10.87 -7.53
N ILE A 8 11.08 -10.79 -8.87
CA ILE A 8 10.06 -11.30 -9.78
C ILE A 8 10.22 -12.83 -9.89
N PRO A 9 9.18 -13.61 -9.55
CA PRO A 9 9.24 -15.07 -9.74
C PRO A 9 9.42 -15.42 -11.21
N LYS A 10 10.20 -16.47 -11.50
CA LYS A 10 10.49 -16.89 -12.87
C LYS A 10 9.28 -17.45 -13.61
N GLU A 11 8.28 -17.89 -12.86
CA GLU A 11 7.07 -18.55 -13.37
C GLU A 11 6.01 -17.54 -13.84
N VAL A 12 6.20 -16.24 -13.61
CA VAL A 12 5.23 -15.21 -14.00
C VAL A 12 5.64 -14.51 -15.29
N THR A 13 4.66 -14.11 -16.09
CA THR A 13 4.90 -13.20 -17.21
C THR A 13 5.03 -11.78 -16.69
N PHE A 14 6.18 -11.16 -16.93
CA PHE A 14 6.46 -9.80 -16.51
C PHE A 14 6.40 -8.82 -17.69
N SER A 15 5.70 -7.70 -17.49
CA SER A 15 5.65 -6.60 -18.46
C SER A 15 5.95 -5.28 -17.72
N ASN A 16 7.00 -4.61 -18.12
CA ASN A 16 7.38 -3.30 -17.55
C ASN A 16 6.56 -2.18 -18.23
N ILE A 17 5.40 -1.88 -17.67
CA ILE A 17 4.46 -0.88 -18.19
C ILE A 17 4.15 0.15 -17.10
N ASP A 18 4.17 1.44 -17.47
CA ASP A 18 3.67 2.51 -16.59
C ASP A 18 2.14 2.41 -16.47
N CYS A 19 1.62 2.29 -15.24
CA CYS A 19 0.18 2.25 -14.98
C CYS A 19 -0.57 3.52 -15.42
N ASN A 20 0.11 4.62 -15.71
CA ASN A 20 -0.49 5.79 -16.33
C ASN A 20 -0.71 5.63 -17.84
N ASN A 21 -0.10 4.64 -18.48
CA ASN A 21 -0.27 4.38 -19.90
C ASN A 21 -1.46 3.47 -20.15
N PHE A 22 -2.64 4.08 -20.26
CA PHE A 22 -3.92 3.37 -20.47
C PHE A 22 -3.86 2.43 -21.69
N GLU A 23 -3.34 2.89 -22.81
CA GLU A 23 -3.31 2.12 -24.08
C GLU A 23 -2.54 0.82 -23.88
N LYS A 24 -1.33 0.88 -23.32
CA LYS A 24 -0.50 -0.31 -23.09
C LYS A 24 -1.12 -1.26 -22.05
N ILE A 25 -1.73 -0.74 -20.99
CA ILE A 25 -2.45 -1.59 -20.01
C ILE A 25 -3.64 -2.26 -20.68
N ASN A 26 -4.41 -1.51 -21.49
CA ASN A 26 -5.58 -2.05 -22.19
C ASN A 26 -5.21 -3.14 -23.19
N GLU A 27 -4.12 -2.97 -23.96
CA GLU A 27 -3.57 -3.99 -24.86
C GLU A 27 -3.13 -5.25 -24.09
N LEU A 28 -2.41 -5.07 -22.96
CA LEU A 28 -1.96 -6.18 -22.13
C LEU A 28 -3.13 -7.01 -21.60
N LEU A 29 -4.15 -6.37 -21.04
CA LEU A 29 -5.32 -7.07 -20.51
C LEU A 29 -6.10 -7.80 -21.61
N LYS A 30 -6.21 -7.20 -22.79
CA LYS A 30 -6.82 -7.82 -23.96
C LYS A 30 -6.05 -9.07 -24.43
N GLN A 31 -4.71 -9.01 -24.42
CA GLN A 31 -3.86 -10.10 -24.84
C GLN A 31 -4.01 -11.36 -23.98
N TYR A 32 -4.12 -11.17 -22.64
CA TYR A 32 -4.11 -12.28 -21.70
C TYR A 32 -5.48 -12.71 -21.20
N ASN A 33 -6.57 -12.03 -21.56
CA ASN A 33 -7.93 -12.33 -21.14
C ASN A 33 -8.05 -12.53 -19.61
N ILE A 34 -7.71 -11.51 -18.86
CA ILE A 34 -7.58 -11.54 -17.40
C ILE A 34 -8.95 -11.63 -16.71
N ASP A 35 -9.13 -12.58 -15.79
CA ASP A 35 -10.33 -12.73 -14.98
C ASP A 35 -10.31 -11.86 -13.72
N VAL A 36 -9.17 -11.79 -13.03
CA VAL A 36 -9.01 -11.07 -11.78
C VAL A 36 -7.80 -10.15 -11.85
N LEU A 37 -7.96 -8.92 -11.42
CA LEU A 37 -6.91 -7.91 -11.39
C LEU A 37 -6.63 -7.46 -9.95
N TYR A 38 -5.36 -7.55 -9.53
CA TYR A 38 -4.87 -6.91 -8.31
C TYR A 38 -4.15 -5.61 -8.65
N HIS A 39 -4.66 -4.50 -8.18
CA HIS A 39 -4.01 -3.21 -8.33
C HIS A 39 -3.29 -2.80 -7.03
N CYS A 40 -2.00 -3.15 -6.95
CA CYS A 40 -1.13 -2.82 -5.83
C CYS A 40 -0.15 -1.68 -6.15
N ALA A 41 -0.12 -1.22 -7.41
CA ALA A 41 0.81 -0.19 -7.84
C ALA A 41 0.46 1.17 -7.25
N ALA A 42 1.42 1.79 -6.57
CA ALA A 42 1.29 3.14 -6.03
C ALA A 42 2.66 3.72 -5.67
N THR A 43 2.78 5.04 -5.66
CA THR A 43 3.83 5.75 -4.91
C THR A 43 3.37 5.90 -3.46
N ALA A 44 3.61 4.88 -2.65
CA ALA A 44 3.16 4.84 -1.26
C ALA A 44 4.08 5.68 -0.34
N TYR A 45 4.03 6.98 -0.52
CA TYR A 45 4.90 7.97 0.13
C TYR A 45 4.07 9.11 0.74
N GLU A 46 3.56 8.92 1.95
CA GLU A 46 2.81 9.96 2.67
C GLU A 46 3.61 11.25 2.78
N GLY A 47 4.84 11.19 3.33
CA GLY A 47 5.69 12.37 3.49
C GLY A 47 6.05 13.06 2.18
N LEU A 48 6.29 12.32 1.10
CA LEU A 48 6.55 12.91 -0.21
C LEU A 48 5.30 13.58 -0.79
N SER A 49 4.11 13.10 -0.45
CA SER A 49 2.87 13.63 -0.99
C SER A 49 2.64 15.10 -0.64
N VAL A 50 3.13 15.53 0.52
CA VAL A 50 3.01 16.92 0.98
C VAL A 50 3.92 17.87 0.19
N VAL A 51 5.12 17.40 -0.17
CA VAL A 51 6.11 18.24 -0.90
C VAL A 51 6.04 18.09 -2.41
N SER A 52 5.48 16.99 -2.90
CA SER A 52 5.30 16.71 -4.33
C SER A 52 3.93 16.11 -4.64
N PRO A 53 2.83 16.84 -4.36
CA PRO A 53 1.48 16.31 -4.48
C PRO A 53 1.12 15.91 -5.91
N ASN A 54 1.55 16.68 -6.92
CA ASN A 54 1.29 16.35 -8.31
C ASN A 54 1.87 14.99 -8.72
N PHE A 55 3.11 14.72 -8.35
CA PHE A 55 3.77 13.45 -8.66
C PHE A 55 3.05 12.27 -7.96
N VAL A 56 2.75 12.41 -6.67
CA VAL A 56 2.11 11.35 -5.89
C VAL A 56 0.68 11.12 -6.38
N THR A 57 -0.12 12.16 -6.56
CA THR A 57 -1.51 12.05 -7.03
C THR A 57 -1.59 11.44 -8.43
N LYS A 58 -0.71 11.83 -9.35
CA LYS A 58 -0.63 11.22 -10.67
C LYS A 58 -0.38 9.71 -10.59
N ASN A 59 0.60 9.29 -9.80
CA ASN A 59 1.01 7.88 -9.69
C ASN A 59 0.11 7.05 -8.75
N ILE A 60 -0.91 7.62 -8.14
CA ILE A 60 -1.92 6.92 -7.36
C ILE A 60 -3.27 7.03 -8.04
N PHE A 61 -3.82 8.23 -8.17
CA PHE A 61 -5.18 8.41 -8.67
C PHE A 61 -5.28 8.20 -10.18
N GLN A 62 -4.49 8.93 -10.98
CA GLN A 62 -4.55 8.81 -12.44
C GLN A 62 -4.17 7.41 -12.91
N SER A 63 -3.11 6.82 -12.34
CA SER A 63 -2.70 5.45 -12.68
C SER A 63 -3.78 4.43 -12.32
N SER A 64 -4.45 4.58 -11.17
CA SER A 64 -5.58 3.71 -10.79
C SER A 64 -6.75 3.83 -11.77
N VAL A 65 -7.13 5.05 -12.14
CA VAL A 65 -8.20 5.28 -13.13
C VAL A 65 -7.86 4.62 -14.47
N SER A 66 -6.62 4.74 -14.94
CA SER A 66 -6.17 4.08 -16.17
C SER A 66 -6.31 2.56 -16.09
N VAL A 67 -5.85 1.96 -14.98
CA VAL A 67 -5.92 0.50 -14.76
C VAL A 67 -7.38 0.03 -14.65
N PHE A 68 -8.22 0.72 -13.88
CA PHE A 68 -9.63 0.35 -13.72
C PHE A 68 -10.39 0.47 -15.03
N SER A 69 -10.19 1.53 -15.80
CA SER A 69 -10.82 1.71 -17.10
C SER A 69 -10.43 0.61 -18.08
N ALA A 70 -9.14 0.25 -18.12
CA ALA A 70 -8.67 -0.86 -18.95
C ALA A 70 -9.27 -2.21 -18.51
N ALA A 71 -9.39 -2.46 -17.19
CA ALA A 71 -10.01 -3.66 -16.66
C ALA A 71 -11.50 -3.76 -17.07
N ILE A 72 -12.26 -2.68 -16.94
CA ILE A 72 -13.66 -2.61 -17.38
C ILE A 72 -13.78 -2.89 -18.89
N ASN A 73 -12.96 -2.22 -19.72
CA ASN A 73 -12.97 -2.39 -21.17
C ASN A 73 -12.73 -3.86 -21.60
N ASN A 74 -11.89 -4.56 -20.84
CA ASN A 74 -11.53 -5.96 -21.12
C ASN A 74 -12.35 -6.98 -20.33
N LYS A 75 -13.46 -6.54 -19.70
CA LYS A 75 -14.41 -7.42 -19.01
C LYS A 75 -13.78 -8.28 -17.91
N VAL A 76 -12.80 -7.72 -17.19
CA VAL A 76 -12.26 -8.33 -15.96
C VAL A 76 -13.42 -8.56 -15.00
N LYS A 77 -13.50 -9.76 -14.42
CA LYS A 77 -14.64 -10.16 -13.58
C LYS A 77 -14.57 -9.55 -12.18
N ARG A 78 -13.34 -9.41 -11.64
CA ARG A 78 -13.13 -8.88 -10.30
C ARG A 78 -11.88 -8.01 -10.25
N ILE A 79 -11.99 -6.85 -9.60
CA ILE A 79 -10.87 -5.93 -9.35
C ILE A 79 -10.63 -5.86 -7.83
N ILE A 80 -9.40 -6.14 -7.39
CA ILE A 80 -8.95 -6.03 -6.02
C ILE A 80 -7.98 -4.86 -5.96
N PHE A 81 -8.35 -3.82 -5.21
CA PHE A 81 -7.55 -2.61 -5.06
C PHE A 81 -6.92 -2.51 -3.68
N CYS A 82 -5.60 -2.38 -3.62
CA CYS A 82 -4.89 -2.09 -2.37
C CYS A 82 -4.94 -0.58 -2.09
N SER A 83 -5.84 -0.18 -1.21
CA SER A 83 -5.92 1.17 -0.66
C SER A 83 -4.90 1.38 0.46
N SER A 84 -5.22 2.14 1.49
CA SER A 84 -4.32 2.43 2.61
C SER A 84 -5.11 2.85 3.86
N MET A 85 -4.58 2.57 5.04
CA MET A 85 -5.08 3.12 6.31
C MET A 85 -5.00 4.66 6.37
N ALA A 86 -4.20 5.30 5.52
CA ALA A 86 -4.19 6.76 5.37
C ALA A 86 -5.56 7.35 4.95
N ARG A 87 -6.50 6.51 4.48
CA ARG A 87 -7.89 6.92 4.24
C ARG A 87 -8.62 7.40 5.48
N TYR A 88 -8.25 6.85 6.64
CA TYR A 88 -8.89 7.19 7.91
C TYR A 88 -8.40 8.51 8.52
N GLY A 89 -7.14 8.87 8.28
CA GLY A 89 -6.58 10.17 8.62
C GLY A 89 -6.76 10.57 10.08
N ASN A 90 -7.66 11.52 10.33
CA ASN A 90 -7.85 12.18 11.63
C ASN A 90 -8.87 11.51 12.56
N ILE A 91 -9.53 10.44 12.14
CA ILE A 91 -10.50 9.79 13.03
C ILE A 91 -9.79 9.05 14.18
N ASP A 92 -10.49 8.94 15.31
CA ASP A 92 -9.97 8.22 16.46
C ASP A 92 -9.99 6.70 16.24
N PRO A 93 -8.93 5.96 16.62
CA PRO A 93 -8.95 4.50 16.60
C PRO A 93 -9.91 3.92 17.67
N PRO A 94 -10.41 2.69 17.49
CA PRO A 94 -10.06 1.74 16.42
C PRO A 94 -10.72 2.06 15.08
N PHE A 95 -9.97 1.84 13.98
CA PHE A 95 -10.48 2.01 12.63
C PHE A 95 -11.27 0.79 12.20
N THR A 96 -12.52 0.97 11.83
CA THR A 96 -13.36 -0.07 11.27
C THR A 96 -13.72 0.26 9.81
N GLU A 97 -14.19 -0.72 9.07
CA GLU A 97 -14.61 -0.55 7.68
C GLU A 97 -15.82 0.41 7.54
N ASP A 98 -16.63 0.53 8.60
CA ASP A 98 -17.76 1.45 8.70
C ASP A 98 -17.39 2.88 9.08
N SER A 99 -16.13 3.09 9.51
CA SER A 99 -15.65 4.41 9.87
C SER A 99 -15.62 5.34 8.65
N GLU A 100 -16.18 6.54 8.77
CA GLU A 100 -16.14 7.55 7.70
C GLU A 100 -14.71 8.01 7.46
N PRO A 101 -14.16 7.90 6.24
CA PRO A 101 -12.78 8.25 5.98
C PRO A 101 -12.55 9.76 5.98
N GLU A 102 -11.49 10.21 6.68
CA GLU A 102 -11.10 11.62 6.81
C GLU A 102 -9.60 11.82 6.54
N PRO A 103 -9.10 11.55 5.29
CA PRO A 103 -7.70 11.64 4.97
C PRO A 103 -7.14 13.05 5.10
N VAL A 104 -5.92 13.19 5.64
CA VAL A 104 -5.30 14.49 5.96
C VAL A 104 -4.17 14.90 5.01
N ASP A 105 -3.73 14.02 4.13
CA ASP A 105 -2.65 14.29 3.19
C ASP A 105 -3.01 13.91 1.74
N PRO A 106 -2.29 14.45 0.74
CA PRO A 106 -2.58 14.16 -0.67
C PRO A 106 -2.50 12.68 -1.05
N TYR A 107 -1.71 11.86 -0.33
CA TYR A 107 -1.64 10.42 -0.55
C TYR A 107 -2.95 9.73 -0.15
N GLY A 108 -3.43 9.97 1.08
CA GLY A 108 -4.67 9.41 1.59
C GLY A 108 -5.89 9.87 0.77
N ILE A 109 -5.94 11.16 0.42
CA ILE A 109 -6.98 11.73 -0.45
C ILE A 109 -7.00 11.05 -1.82
N ALA A 110 -5.82 10.84 -2.45
CA ALA A 110 -5.73 10.19 -3.75
C ALA A 110 -6.15 8.72 -3.70
N LYS A 111 -5.81 7.99 -2.61
CA LYS A 111 -6.27 6.62 -2.38
C LYS A 111 -7.78 6.55 -2.24
N LEU A 112 -8.37 7.39 -1.39
CA LEU A 112 -9.83 7.45 -1.21
C LEU A 112 -10.56 7.84 -2.49
N ALA A 113 -10.03 8.79 -3.26
CA ALA A 113 -10.60 9.16 -4.55
C ALA A 113 -10.59 7.96 -5.54
N ALA A 114 -9.50 7.18 -5.58
CA ALA A 114 -9.41 5.98 -6.40
C ALA A 114 -10.43 4.90 -5.96
N GLU A 115 -10.66 4.71 -4.66
CA GLU A 115 -11.72 3.83 -4.15
C GLU A 115 -13.10 4.22 -4.69
N LYS A 116 -13.45 5.51 -4.59
CA LYS A 116 -14.74 6.02 -5.03
C LYS A 116 -14.94 5.84 -6.55
N VAL A 117 -13.89 6.05 -7.34
CA VAL A 117 -13.93 5.81 -8.79
C VAL A 117 -14.09 4.32 -9.10
N LEU A 118 -13.34 3.44 -8.43
CA LEU A 118 -13.47 1.99 -8.60
C LEU A 118 -14.90 1.53 -8.32
N ILE A 119 -15.45 1.90 -7.17
CA ILE A 119 -16.83 1.52 -6.76
C ILE A 119 -17.85 2.00 -7.81
N SER A 120 -17.74 3.25 -8.26
CA SER A 120 -18.64 3.81 -9.28
C SER A 120 -18.56 3.05 -10.60
N LEU A 121 -17.35 2.84 -11.13
CA LEU A 121 -17.13 2.13 -12.39
C LEU A 121 -17.64 0.69 -12.32
N CYS A 122 -17.31 -0.03 -11.24
CA CYS A 122 -17.73 -1.43 -11.06
C CYS A 122 -19.24 -1.58 -10.92
N LYS A 123 -19.92 -0.68 -10.18
CA LYS A 123 -21.38 -0.67 -10.08
C LYS A 123 -22.04 -0.44 -11.44
N LEU A 124 -21.56 0.50 -12.23
CA LEU A 124 -22.11 0.81 -13.54
C LEU A 124 -21.92 -0.32 -14.57
N ASN A 125 -20.84 -1.09 -14.43
CA ASN A 125 -20.46 -2.14 -15.39
C ASN A 125 -20.69 -3.58 -14.85
N GLN A 126 -21.29 -3.72 -13.67
CA GLN A 126 -21.56 -5.02 -13.02
C GLN A 126 -20.31 -5.89 -12.83
N VAL A 127 -19.19 -5.25 -12.48
CA VAL A 127 -17.92 -5.90 -12.15
C VAL A 127 -17.80 -6.03 -10.63
N GLU A 128 -17.32 -7.17 -10.15
CA GLU A 128 -17.04 -7.37 -8.74
C GLU A 128 -15.81 -6.55 -8.31
N TRP A 129 -15.84 -5.97 -7.12
CA TRP A 129 -14.71 -5.25 -6.57
C TRP A 129 -14.46 -5.61 -5.10
N VAL A 130 -13.21 -5.52 -4.68
CA VAL A 130 -12.79 -5.61 -3.28
C VAL A 130 -11.76 -4.53 -3.02
N ILE A 131 -11.90 -3.79 -1.94
CA ILE A 131 -10.91 -2.81 -1.49
C ILE A 131 -10.22 -3.37 -0.26
N ALA A 132 -8.95 -3.71 -0.42
CA ALA A 132 -8.08 -4.09 0.67
C ALA A 132 -7.44 -2.84 1.29
N VAL A 133 -7.49 -2.69 2.60
CA VAL A 133 -6.92 -1.55 3.33
C VAL A 133 -5.78 -2.05 4.22
N PRO A 134 -4.57 -2.22 3.67
CA PRO A 134 -3.44 -2.74 4.43
C PRO A 134 -2.85 -1.71 5.38
N HIS A 135 -2.30 -2.20 6.50
CA HIS A 135 -1.69 -1.40 7.55
C HIS A 135 -0.21 -1.74 7.72
N ASN A 136 0.69 -0.78 7.47
CA ASN A 136 2.14 -0.85 7.70
C ASN A 136 2.76 -2.22 7.44
N ILE A 137 2.58 -2.76 6.23
CA ILE A 137 3.11 -4.08 5.87
C ILE A 137 4.63 -4.03 5.84
N VAL A 138 5.25 -5.00 6.51
CA VAL A 138 6.71 -5.20 6.55
C VAL A 138 7.04 -6.66 6.22
N GLY A 139 8.21 -6.88 5.63
CA GLY A 139 8.65 -8.24 5.34
C GLY A 139 9.85 -8.33 4.41
N PRO A 140 10.30 -9.56 4.14
CA PRO A 140 11.39 -9.83 3.21
C PRO A 140 11.11 -9.23 1.82
N LYS A 141 12.18 -8.86 1.12
CA LYS A 141 12.15 -8.26 -0.22
C LYS A 141 11.58 -6.84 -0.27
N GLN A 142 11.26 -6.24 0.87
CA GLN A 142 10.88 -4.83 0.94
C GLN A 142 12.04 -3.95 0.47
N LYS A 143 11.73 -2.91 -0.33
CA LYS A 143 12.73 -1.92 -0.71
C LYS A 143 13.18 -1.15 0.54
N TYR A 144 14.48 -1.15 0.82
CA TYR A 144 15.07 -0.66 2.07
C TYR A 144 15.90 0.63 1.91
N ASP A 145 16.29 0.95 0.69
CA ASP A 145 17.16 2.07 0.33
C ASP A 145 16.40 3.35 -0.08
N ASP A 146 15.11 3.40 0.23
CA ASP A 146 14.22 4.49 -0.14
C ASP A 146 13.83 5.29 1.11
N PRO A 147 14.20 6.60 1.19
CA PRO A 147 13.99 7.41 2.38
C PRO A 147 12.52 7.73 2.69
N TYR A 148 11.62 7.46 1.76
CA TYR A 148 10.17 7.69 1.94
C TYR A 148 9.37 6.42 2.24
N ARG A 149 10.04 5.30 2.46
CA ARG A 149 9.40 4.02 2.76
C ARG A 149 9.03 3.89 4.24
N ASN A 150 8.50 2.73 4.58
CA ASN A 150 8.11 2.36 5.92
C ASN A 150 9.24 2.63 6.94
N VAL A 151 8.88 3.24 8.06
CA VAL A 151 9.81 3.66 9.12
C VAL A 151 10.72 2.52 9.60
N MET A 152 10.21 1.29 9.72
CA MET A 152 11.00 0.13 10.16
C MET A 152 12.16 -0.15 9.19
N SER A 153 11.92 -0.16 7.88
CA SER A 153 12.97 -0.40 6.89
C SER A 153 14.03 0.70 6.88
N ILE A 154 13.64 1.94 7.10
CA ILE A 154 14.56 3.08 7.21
C ILE A 154 15.45 2.93 8.44
N ILE A 155 14.87 2.62 9.60
CA ILE A 155 15.60 2.41 10.86
C ILE A 155 16.62 1.27 10.70
N ILE A 156 16.18 0.11 10.23
CA ILE A 156 17.05 -1.06 10.01
C ILE A 156 18.18 -0.72 9.03
N HIS A 157 17.88 -0.07 7.92
CA HIS A 157 18.89 0.30 6.92
C HIS A 157 19.95 1.23 7.49
N LYS A 158 19.57 2.26 8.26
CA LYS A 158 20.50 3.16 8.93
C LYS A 158 21.41 2.42 9.92
N MET A 159 20.82 1.58 10.77
CA MET A 159 21.59 0.81 11.76
C MET A 159 22.60 -0.14 11.09
N LEU A 160 22.22 -0.82 10.00
CA LEU A 160 23.10 -1.68 9.23
C LEU A 160 24.29 -0.89 8.61
N LYS A 161 24.06 0.38 8.25
CA LYS A 161 25.11 1.30 7.81
C LYS A 161 25.91 1.92 8.95
N LYS A 162 25.63 1.58 10.20
CA LYS A 162 26.20 2.19 11.41
C LYS A 162 25.88 3.70 11.52
N GLU A 163 24.77 4.13 10.92
CA GLU A 163 24.23 5.48 11.03
C GLU A 163 23.16 5.52 12.11
N ASN A 164 23.04 6.67 12.79
CA ASN A 164 21.98 6.86 13.78
C ASN A 164 20.59 6.97 13.12
N PRO A 165 19.58 6.23 13.58
CA PRO A 165 18.22 6.42 13.11
C PRO A 165 17.68 7.79 13.52
N ILE A 166 16.81 8.35 12.67
CA ILE A 166 16.18 9.65 12.91
C ILE A 166 14.75 9.39 13.38
N ILE A 167 14.36 10.06 14.45
CA ILE A 167 13.00 10.05 15.00
C ILE A 167 12.45 11.47 14.89
N TYR A 168 11.30 11.63 14.25
CA TYR A 168 10.59 12.89 14.18
C TYR A 168 9.65 13.01 15.38
N GLY A 169 9.73 14.14 16.11
CA GLY A 169 9.04 14.36 17.38
C GLY A 169 9.70 13.60 18.54
N ASP A 170 8.93 13.23 19.55
CA ASP A 170 9.39 12.55 20.76
C ASP A 170 9.50 11.03 20.65
N GLY A 171 9.01 10.45 19.55
CA GLY A 171 9.02 9.00 19.31
C GLY A 171 7.93 8.22 20.06
N GLU A 172 7.01 8.88 20.76
CA GLU A 172 5.90 8.25 21.49
C GLU A 172 4.69 7.92 20.59
N GLN A 173 4.71 8.35 19.34
CA GLN A 173 3.67 7.98 18.39
C GLN A 173 3.63 6.47 18.16
N LYS A 174 2.44 5.91 18.35
CA LYS A 174 2.20 4.46 18.24
C LYS A 174 1.92 4.03 16.80
N ARG A 175 2.38 2.84 16.46
CA ARG A 175 2.10 2.17 15.17
C ARG A 175 1.87 0.69 15.38
N CYS A 176 0.98 0.12 14.55
CA CYS A 176 0.89 -1.33 14.36
C CYS A 176 1.68 -1.70 13.11
N PHE A 177 2.21 -2.91 13.07
CA PHE A 177 2.89 -3.46 11.91
C PHE A 177 2.32 -4.82 11.56
N SER A 178 2.12 -5.06 10.27
CA SER A 178 1.64 -6.34 9.74
C SER A 178 2.80 -7.06 9.04
N PHE A 179 3.02 -8.33 9.36
CA PHE A 179 3.96 -9.13 8.59
C PHE A 179 3.35 -9.52 7.24
N VAL A 180 4.13 -9.45 6.18
CA VAL A 180 3.62 -9.64 4.80
C VAL A 180 2.89 -10.97 4.60
N ASN A 181 3.36 -12.06 5.23
CA ASN A 181 2.70 -13.37 5.09
C ASN A 181 1.30 -13.39 5.69
N ASP A 182 1.05 -12.62 6.77
CA ASP A 182 -0.28 -12.51 7.37
C ASP A 182 -1.24 -11.73 6.45
N CYS A 183 -0.70 -10.81 5.63
CA CYS A 183 -1.47 -10.05 4.67
C CYS A 183 -1.78 -10.83 3.37
N ILE A 184 -0.88 -11.74 2.95
CA ILE A 184 -1.05 -12.51 1.70
C ILE A 184 -2.27 -13.41 1.77
N SER A 185 -2.51 -14.09 2.90
CA SER A 185 -3.64 -15.01 3.06
C SER A 185 -5.01 -14.36 2.82
N PRO A 186 -5.37 -13.24 3.50
CA PRO A 186 -6.62 -12.55 3.22
C PRO A 186 -6.67 -11.98 1.79
N LEU A 187 -5.58 -11.42 1.27
CA LEU A 187 -5.53 -10.95 -0.11
C LEU A 187 -5.84 -12.07 -1.12
N TYR A 188 -5.25 -13.26 -0.92
CA TYR A 188 -5.53 -14.41 -1.78
C TYR A 188 -7.01 -14.86 -1.68
N LYS A 189 -7.59 -14.88 -0.47
CA LYS A 189 -9.00 -15.21 -0.26
C LYS A 189 -9.95 -14.23 -0.97
N MET A 190 -9.59 -12.95 -1.06
CA MET A 190 -10.37 -11.94 -1.79
C MET A 190 -10.56 -12.28 -3.27
N MET A 191 -9.68 -13.11 -3.84
CA MET A 191 -9.80 -13.53 -5.25
C MET A 191 -11.01 -14.45 -5.48
N THR A 192 -11.29 -15.34 -4.55
CA THR A 192 -12.26 -16.43 -4.73
C THR A 192 -13.44 -16.39 -3.79
N ASN A 193 -13.32 -15.75 -2.61
CA ASN A 193 -14.42 -15.69 -1.67
C ASN A 193 -15.51 -14.71 -2.16
N ARG A 194 -16.75 -15.20 -2.24
CA ARG A 194 -17.90 -14.41 -2.67
C ARG A 194 -18.33 -13.40 -1.61
N ASP A 195 -18.10 -13.68 -0.33
CA ASP A 195 -18.47 -12.77 0.76
C ASP A 195 -17.62 -11.51 0.77
N ALA A 196 -16.43 -11.56 0.13
CA ALA A 196 -15.59 -10.38 -0.05
C ALA A 196 -16.09 -9.43 -1.15
N ASN A 197 -17.05 -9.84 -1.98
CA ASN A 197 -17.55 -9.02 -3.08
C ASN A 197 -18.16 -7.71 -2.57
N ASN A 198 -17.75 -6.62 -3.21
CA ASN A 198 -18.24 -5.27 -2.91
C ASN A 198 -18.01 -4.83 -1.46
N GLN A 199 -16.91 -5.32 -0.88
CA GLN A 199 -16.51 -4.99 0.49
C GLN A 199 -15.22 -4.17 0.53
N ILE A 200 -15.11 -3.35 1.57
CA ILE A 200 -13.86 -2.77 2.03
C ILE A 200 -13.41 -3.65 3.20
N ILE A 201 -12.14 -4.04 3.23
CA ILE A 201 -11.63 -4.98 4.22
C ILE A 201 -10.29 -4.47 4.76
N ASN A 202 -10.24 -4.18 6.05
CA ASN A 202 -9.00 -3.82 6.73
C ASN A 202 -8.09 -5.05 6.84
N ILE A 203 -6.79 -4.84 6.61
CA ILE A 203 -5.76 -5.89 6.75
C ILE A 203 -4.69 -5.38 7.68
N GLY A 204 -4.68 -5.92 8.88
CA GLY A 204 -3.74 -5.55 9.92
C GLY A 204 -4.02 -6.27 11.23
N PRO A 205 -3.17 -6.14 12.24
CA PRO A 205 -3.43 -6.68 13.55
C PRO A 205 -4.46 -5.82 14.30
N ASP A 206 -5.31 -6.47 15.08
CA ASP A 206 -6.27 -5.80 15.97
C ASP A 206 -5.58 -5.24 17.23
N GLU A 207 -4.42 -5.80 17.58
CA GLU A 207 -3.63 -5.47 18.77
C GLU A 207 -2.14 -5.34 18.42
N GLY A 208 -1.31 -4.94 19.39
CA GLY A 208 0.15 -4.93 19.23
C GLY A 208 0.72 -3.61 18.71
N THR A 209 0.20 -2.49 19.22
CA THR A 209 0.83 -1.18 18.97
C THR A 209 2.15 -1.05 19.71
N ILE A 210 3.16 -0.49 19.04
CA ILE A 210 4.43 -0.10 19.65
C ILE A 210 4.74 1.36 19.33
N THR A 211 5.48 2.03 20.22
CA THR A 211 6.01 3.37 19.94
C THR A 211 7.18 3.30 18.97
N ILE A 212 7.52 4.41 18.33
CA ILE A 212 8.73 4.48 17.49
C ILE A 212 9.99 4.28 18.34
N ASN A 213 10.01 4.75 19.58
CA ASN A 213 11.09 4.52 20.53
C ASN A 213 11.29 3.02 20.81
N GLU A 214 10.19 2.29 21.09
CA GLU A 214 10.22 0.84 21.28
C GLU A 214 10.69 0.11 20.01
N LEU A 215 10.22 0.52 18.84
CA LEU A 215 10.66 -0.02 17.55
C LEU A 215 12.17 0.14 17.35
N VAL A 216 12.72 1.33 17.62
CA VAL A 216 14.16 1.61 17.50
C VAL A 216 14.94 0.72 18.46
N ASN A 217 14.50 0.59 19.71
CA ASN A 217 15.15 -0.27 20.70
C ASN A 217 15.12 -1.75 20.30
N LEU A 218 13.98 -2.22 19.79
CA LEU A 218 13.83 -3.59 19.31
C LEU A 218 14.78 -3.88 18.14
N CYS A 219 14.83 -2.99 17.15
CA CYS A 219 15.77 -3.12 16.02
C CYS A 219 17.22 -3.08 16.48
N ALA A 220 17.58 -2.16 17.37
CA ALA A 220 18.94 -2.04 17.90
C ALA A 220 19.38 -3.31 18.62
N ASN A 221 18.53 -3.88 19.47
CA ASN A 221 18.84 -5.13 20.18
C ASN A 221 19.06 -6.30 19.23
N HIS A 222 18.21 -6.45 18.21
CA HIS A 222 18.35 -7.54 17.23
C HIS A 222 19.57 -7.41 16.32
N LEU A 223 19.97 -6.18 16.01
CA LEU A 223 21.11 -5.90 15.14
C LEU A 223 22.45 -5.74 15.90
N GLY A 224 22.43 -5.76 17.24
CA GLY A 224 23.61 -5.45 18.06
C GLY A 224 24.09 -4.00 17.86
N TYR A 225 23.18 -3.08 17.57
CA TYR A 225 23.49 -1.67 17.32
C TYR A 225 23.51 -0.87 18.62
N ASN A 226 24.62 -0.15 18.88
CA ASN A 226 24.84 0.59 20.12
C ASN A 226 24.74 2.13 19.96
N GLY A 227 24.42 2.62 18.76
CA GLY A 227 24.24 4.05 18.53
C GLY A 227 22.94 4.58 19.13
N LYS A 228 22.81 5.90 19.26
CA LYS A 228 21.62 6.56 19.80
C LYS A 228 20.80 7.19 18.66
N PRO A 229 19.46 7.16 18.74
CA PRO A 229 18.64 7.90 17.78
C PRO A 229 18.86 9.42 17.90
N ILE A 230 18.61 10.12 16.78
CA ILE A 230 18.61 11.58 16.69
C ILE A 230 17.15 12.02 16.60
N TYR A 231 16.75 12.95 17.46
CA TYR A 231 15.40 13.48 17.48
C TYR A 231 15.33 14.84 16.78
N PHE A 232 14.27 15.07 15.98
CA PHE A 232 14.00 16.31 15.25
C PHE A 232 12.59 16.82 15.52
#